data_a70b21c2cfe88fb3341c59173ac441a2
#
_entry.id   a70b21c2cfe88fb3341c59173ac441a2
#
_cell.length_a   1.000
_cell.length_b   1.000
_cell.length_c   1.000
_cell.angle_alpha   90.00
_cell.angle_beta   90.00
_cell.angle_gamma   90.00
#
_symmetry.space_group_name_H-M   'P 1'
#
loop_
_entity.id
_entity.type
_entity.pdbx_description
1 polymer ?
#
loop_
_entity_poly.entity_id
_entity_poly.type
_entity_poly.pdbx_seq_one_letter_code
_entity_poly.pdbx_strand_id
1 'polypeptide(L)'
;FLDYYSCGSVKGTQYLQILKSITEACKKINCALIGGETAEMPSLYVGNHFDLAGFLVALKEKTKKHTIKKGDLIIGIKSNGFHSNGYSLIRKIINDNKIKPDRSFIGKEKLSSFLMRPTELYHRHLSTKDITQIKSMAHITGGGLIANFKRTLPSKTKFDLVINKLPKEYEFIKKYTKMTNDEISEVFNCGFGFTIVVDKKASQQFLKRKNFKLIGSIK
;
A
#
# COMPACT_ATOMS: atom_id res chain seq x y z
N PHE A 1 -14.90 -11.22 -3.52
CA PHE A 1 -14.28 -11.01 -2.22
C PHE A 1 -15.10 -11.71 -1.15
N LEU A 2 -14.42 -12.33 -0.19
CA LEU A 2 -15.00 -12.91 1.02
C LEU A 2 -14.31 -12.23 2.22
N ASP A 3 -15.09 -11.77 3.19
CA ASP A 3 -14.56 -11.18 4.41
C ASP A 3 -14.55 -12.19 5.58
N TYR A 4 -13.71 -11.89 6.55
CA TYR A 4 -13.69 -12.56 7.83
C TYR A 4 -13.55 -11.51 8.92
N TYR A 5 -14.52 -11.50 9.83
CA TYR A 5 -14.51 -10.63 11.00
C TYR A 5 -14.51 -11.48 12.26
N SER A 6 -13.55 -11.28 13.15
CA SER A 6 -13.52 -11.95 14.45
C SER A 6 -13.34 -10.95 15.59
N CYS A 7 -14.04 -11.20 16.69
CA CYS A 7 -14.06 -10.31 17.85
C CYS A 7 -14.44 -11.07 19.13
N GLY A 8 -14.36 -10.37 20.28
CA GLY A 8 -14.79 -10.95 21.56
C GLY A 8 -16.32 -11.09 21.65
N SER A 9 -17.05 -10.08 21.17
CA SER A 9 -18.51 -10.08 21.05
C SER A 9 -18.95 -9.14 19.94
N VAL A 10 -19.90 -9.57 19.13
CA VAL A 10 -20.40 -8.78 17.99
C VAL A 10 -21.21 -7.60 18.51
N LYS A 11 -20.67 -6.40 18.33
CA LYS A 11 -21.40 -5.15 18.56
C LYS A 11 -22.02 -4.69 17.25
N GLY A 12 -23.33 -4.78 17.11
CA GLY A 12 -24.04 -4.59 15.85
C GLY A 12 -23.68 -3.30 15.12
N THR A 13 -23.54 -2.17 15.81
CA THR A 13 -23.19 -0.88 15.20
C THR A 13 -21.78 -0.89 14.58
N GLN A 14 -20.78 -1.41 15.28
CA GLN A 14 -19.39 -1.49 14.79
C GLN A 14 -19.28 -2.44 13.60
N TYR A 15 -19.87 -3.62 13.73
CA TYR A 15 -19.89 -4.63 12.67
C TYR A 15 -20.53 -4.11 11.39
N LEU A 16 -21.70 -3.48 11.48
CA LEU A 16 -22.37 -2.90 10.32
C LEU A 16 -21.56 -1.79 9.64
N GLN A 17 -20.85 -0.96 10.40
CA GLN A 17 -19.96 0.06 9.82
C GLN A 17 -18.81 -0.57 9.04
N ILE A 18 -18.22 -1.65 9.56
CA ILE A 18 -17.13 -2.38 8.90
C ILE A 18 -17.65 -3.02 7.60
N LEU A 19 -18.76 -3.77 7.66
CA LEU A 19 -19.37 -4.37 6.47
C LEU A 19 -19.74 -3.34 5.40
N LYS A 20 -20.29 -2.21 5.81
CA LYS A 20 -20.59 -1.10 4.89
C LYS A 20 -19.32 -0.61 4.20
N SER A 21 -18.24 -0.42 4.94
CA SER A 21 -16.96 0.04 4.40
C SER A 21 -16.36 -0.96 3.42
N ILE A 22 -16.41 -2.26 3.73
CA ILE A 22 -15.98 -3.34 2.83
C ILE A 22 -16.83 -3.34 1.56
N THR A 23 -18.15 -3.27 1.69
CA THR A 23 -19.09 -3.25 0.57
C THR A 23 -18.83 -2.05 -0.35
N GLU A 24 -18.60 -0.87 0.22
CA GLU A 24 -18.28 0.34 -0.55
C GLU A 24 -16.93 0.22 -1.29
N ALA A 25 -15.94 -0.38 -0.64
CA ALA A 25 -14.64 -0.64 -1.28
C ALA A 25 -14.79 -1.64 -2.43
N CYS A 26 -15.52 -2.74 -2.23
CA CYS A 26 -15.80 -3.73 -3.26
C CYS A 26 -16.54 -3.10 -4.47
N LYS A 27 -17.56 -2.27 -4.22
CA LYS A 27 -18.26 -1.52 -5.29
C LYS A 27 -17.31 -0.62 -6.09
N LYS A 28 -16.39 0.08 -5.41
CA LYS A 28 -15.42 0.97 -6.08
C LYS A 28 -14.48 0.23 -7.03
N ILE A 29 -14.25 -1.04 -6.83
CA ILE A 29 -13.36 -1.87 -7.66
C ILE A 29 -14.12 -2.86 -8.54
N ASN A 30 -15.45 -2.75 -8.61
CA ASN A 30 -16.32 -3.67 -9.35
C ASN A 30 -16.07 -5.15 -8.95
N CYS A 31 -15.93 -5.39 -7.66
CA CYS A 31 -15.73 -6.71 -7.07
C CYS A 31 -16.97 -7.10 -6.27
N ALA A 32 -17.53 -8.28 -6.52
CA ALA A 32 -18.66 -8.77 -5.74
C ALA A 32 -18.20 -9.20 -4.34
N LEU A 33 -18.89 -8.72 -3.29
CA LEU A 33 -18.81 -9.30 -1.96
C LEU A 33 -19.80 -10.46 -1.94
N ILE A 34 -19.30 -11.70 -1.98
CA ILE A 34 -20.12 -12.90 -2.20
C ILE A 34 -20.42 -13.69 -0.91
N GLY A 35 -19.79 -13.31 0.19
CA GLY A 35 -19.97 -13.97 1.49
C GLY A 35 -18.81 -13.63 2.42
N GLY A 36 -18.79 -14.34 3.53
CA GLY A 36 -17.77 -14.18 4.57
C GLY A 36 -18.13 -14.98 5.80
N GLU A 37 -17.43 -14.72 6.89
CA GLU A 37 -17.66 -15.36 8.18
C GLU A 37 -17.49 -14.34 9.31
N THR A 38 -18.27 -14.51 10.36
CA THR A 38 -18.18 -13.73 11.59
C THR A 38 -18.03 -14.68 12.78
N ALA A 39 -16.92 -14.54 13.52
CA ALA A 39 -16.62 -15.41 14.65
C ALA A 39 -16.56 -14.62 15.97
N GLU A 40 -17.31 -15.08 16.98
CA GLU A 40 -17.15 -14.61 18.35
C GLU A 40 -16.19 -15.52 19.11
N MET A 41 -15.08 -14.95 19.58
CA MET A 41 -14.05 -15.64 20.34
C MET A 41 -13.66 -14.83 21.58
N PRO A 42 -14.51 -14.83 22.64
CA PRO A 42 -14.32 -13.95 23.81
C PRO A 42 -13.07 -14.27 24.62
N SER A 43 -12.56 -15.49 24.56
CA SER A 43 -11.29 -15.87 25.21
C SER A 43 -10.04 -15.34 24.47
N LEU A 44 -10.18 -15.00 23.20
CA LEU A 44 -9.06 -14.52 22.36
C LEU A 44 -9.06 -12.99 22.19
N TYR A 45 -10.23 -12.40 22.01
CA TYR A 45 -10.39 -10.96 21.81
C TYR A 45 -11.01 -10.29 23.03
N VAL A 46 -10.24 -9.47 23.73
CA VAL A 46 -10.68 -8.76 24.95
C VAL A 46 -11.17 -7.35 24.63
N GLY A 47 -12.26 -6.94 25.25
CA GLY A 47 -12.81 -5.59 25.11
C GLY A 47 -13.37 -5.30 23.72
N ASN A 48 -12.82 -4.30 23.05
CA ASN A 48 -13.23 -3.90 21.69
C ASN A 48 -12.24 -4.40 20.60
N HIS A 49 -11.39 -5.33 20.93
CA HIS A 49 -10.45 -5.87 19.97
C HIS A 49 -11.18 -6.74 18.93
N PHE A 50 -10.78 -6.60 17.70
CA PHE A 50 -11.28 -7.40 16.59
C PHE A 50 -10.17 -7.59 15.55
N ASP A 51 -10.35 -8.55 14.70
CA ASP A 51 -9.49 -8.80 13.54
C ASP A 51 -10.31 -8.85 12.26
N LEU A 52 -9.68 -8.44 11.16
CA LEU A 52 -10.25 -8.45 9.83
C LEU A 52 -9.31 -9.18 8.88
N ALA A 53 -9.84 -10.15 8.18
CA ALA A 53 -9.16 -10.79 7.07
C ALA A 53 -10.03 -10.75 5.81
N GLY A 54 -9.42 -10.97 4.65
CA GLY A 54 -10.17 -11.01 3.42
C GLY A 54 -9.52 -11.92 2.40
N PHE A 55 -10.35 -12.55 1.58
CA PHE A 55 -9.93 -13.42 0.50
C PHE A 55 -10.50 -12.92 -0.82
N LEU A 56 -9.65 -12.86 -1.84
CA LEU A 56 -10.05 -12.49 -3.18
C LEU A 56 -9.82 -13.64 -4.13
N VAL A 57 -10.86 -14.02 -4.87
CA VAL A 57 -10.75 -14.95 -5.99
C VAL A 57 -10.99 -14.17 -7.27
N ALA A 58 -10.09 -14.31 -8.23
CA ALA A 58 -10.16 -13.63 -9.52
C ALA A 58 -9.69 -14.53 -10.65
N LEU A 59 -10.22 -14.33 -11.85
CA LEU A 59 -9.73 -14.96 -13.04
C LEU A 59 -8.50 -14.20 -13.55
N LYS A 60 -7.43 -14.94 -13.78
CA LYS A 60 -6.22 -14.37 -14.38
C LYS A 60 -6.39 -14.33 -15.89
N GLU A 61 -6.45 -13.15 -16.45
CA GLU A 61 -6.39 -12.99 -17.90
C GLU A 61 -5.02 -13.42 -18.44
N LYS A 62 -5.03 -14.05 -19.62
CA LYS A 62 -3.79 -14.38 -20.33
C LYS A 62 -3.15 -13.09 -20.83
N THR A 63 -2.12 -12.64 -20.14
CA THR A 63 -1.29 -11.51 -20.57
C THR A 63 -0.02 -12.03 -21.24
N LYS A 64 0.48 -11.30 -22.23
CA LYS A 64 1.78 -11.59 -22.84
C LYS A 64 2.87 -11.45 -21.79
N LYS A 65 3.68 -12.50 -21.62
CA LYS A 65 4.85 -12.41 -20.72
C LYS A 65 5.90 -11.51 -21.38
N HIS A 66 6.31 -10.49 -20.68
CA HIS A 66 7.38 -9.60 -21.12
C HIS A 66 8.66 -9.93 -20.34
N THR A 67 9.78 -9.99 -21.05
CA THR A 67 11.10 -10.15 -20.42
C THR A 67 11.61 -8.82 -19.90
N ILE A 68 12.00 -8.80 -18.64
CA ILE A 68 12.70 -7.67 -18.04
C ILE A 68 14.13 -7.63 -18.59
N LYS A 69 14.59 -6.46 -19.01
CA LYS A 69 15.90 -6.25 -19.63
C LYS A 69 16.63 -5.08 -18.98
N LYS A 70 17.94 -5.08 -19.07
CA LYS A 70 18.78 -3.93 -18.73
C LYS A 70 18.27 -2.68 -19.47
N GLY A 71 18.17 -1.56 -18.77
CA GLY A 71 17.65 -0.30 -19.30
C GLY A 71 16.15 -0.12 -19.20
N ASP A 72 15.40 -1.13 -18.77
CA ASP A 72 13.99 -0.96 -18.42
C ASP A 72 13.84 0.02 -17.26
N LEU A 73 12.77 0.81 -17.28
CA LEU A 73 12.53 1.86 -16.31
C LEU A 73 11.58 1.41 -15.21
N ILE A 74 11.86 1.83 -14.00
CA ILE A 74 11.04 1.58 -12.82
C ILE A 74 10.25 2.85 -12.54
N ILE A 75 8.92 2.73 -12.59
CA ILE A 75 8.01 3.84 -12.34
C ILE A 75 7.21 3.55 -11.07
N GLY A 76 7.24 4.49 -10.14
CA GLY A 76 6.42 4.48 -8.94
C GLY A 76 5.11 5.23 -9.16
N ILE A 77 4.00 4.68 -8.67
CA ILE A 77 2.71 5.34 -8.58
C ILE A 77 2.55 5.84 -7.15
N LYS A 78 2.28 7.12 -6.99
CA LYS A 78 2.22 7.79 -5.68
C LYS A 78 1.25 7.12 -4.73
N SER A 79 1.64 7.05 -3.46
CA SER A 79 0.75 6.74 -2.35
C SER A 79 0.05 8.01 -1.84
N ASN A 80 -1.01 7.82 -1.06
CA ASN A 80 -1.71 8.90 -0.36
C ASN A 80 -1.37 8.93 1.15
N GLY A 81 -0.29 8.29 1.55
CA GLY A 81 0.19 8.18 2.93
C GLY A 81 0.98 6.89 3.17
N PHE A 82 1.07 6.47 4.42
CA PHE A 82 1.81 5.27 4.80
C PHE A 82 1.14 3.97 4.33
N HIS A 83 -0.13 4.02 3.95
CA HIS A 83 -0.99 2.85 3.69
C HIS A 83 -1.03 1.93 4.93
N SER A 84 -0.69 0.65 4.75
CA SER A 84 -0.63 -0.31 5.86
C SER A 84 0.80 -0.59 6.33
N ASN A 85 1.77 0.30 6.01
CA ASN A 85 3.19 0.06 6.27
C ASN A 85 3.66 0.72 7.56
N GLY A 86 4.48 0.01 8.33
CA GLY A 86 5.23 0.57 9.45
C GLY A 86 4.39 0.98 10.67
N TYR A 87 3.14 0.52 10.81
CA TYR A 87 2.25 0.95 11.91
C TYR A 87 2.72 0.54 13.29
N SER A 88 3.44 -0.57 13.43
CA SER A 88 4.05 -0.94 14.71
C SER A 88 5.04 0.13 15.18
N LEU A 89 5.88 0.63 14.26
CA LEU A 89 6.81 1.71 14.54
C LEU A 89 6.08 3.04 14.82
N ILE A 90 5.07 3.38 14.01
CA ILE A 90 4.28 4.60 14.19
C ILE A 90 3.59 4.60 15.56
N ARG A 91 2.96 3.49 15.95
CA ARG A 91 2.34 3.33 17.28
C ARG A 91 3.36 3.47 18.39
N LYS A 92 4.53 2.85 18.25
CA LYS A 92 5.63 2.99 19.21
C LYS A 92 6.05 4.46 19.35
N ILE A 93 6.26 5.18 18.26
CA ILE A 93 6.59 6.61 18.26
C ILE A 93 5.52 7.42 19.02
N ILE A 94 4.24 7.18 18.71
CA ILE A 94 3.11 7.88 19.33
C ILE A 94 3.07 7.64 20.84
N ASN A 95 3.19 6.40 21.27
CA ASN A 95 3.10 6.00 22.67
C ASN A 95 4.31 6.51 23.49
N ASP A 96 5.53 6.27 23.02
CA ASP A 96 6.77 6.64 23.71
C ASP A 96 6.89 8.16 23.89
N ASN A 97 6.38 8.93 22.93
CA ASN A 97 6.44 10.39 22.95
C ASN A 97 5.12 11.05 23.36
N LYS A 98 4.13 10.29 23.81
CA LYS A 98 2.80 10.77 24.25
C LYS A 98 2.15 11.74 23.24
N ILE A 99 2.25 11.42 21.95
CA ILE A 99 1.79 12.29 20.88
C ILE A 99 0.26 12.22 20.79
N LYS A 100 -0.39 13.39 20.89
CA LYS A 100 -1.85 13.48 20.75
C LYS A 100 -2.30 13.22 19.32
N PRO A 101 -3.24 12.30 19.06
CA PRO A 101 -3.71 11.96 17.70
C PRO A 101 -4.43 13.11 16.99
N ASP A 102 -5.00 14.05 17.73
CA ASP A 102 -5.73 15.21 17.19
C ASP A 102 -4.83 16.41 16.83
N ARG A 103 -3.51 16.31 17.08
CA ARG A 103 -2.57 17.36 16.69
C ARG A 103 -2.54 17.57 15.18
N SER A 104 -2.25 18.79 14.74
CA SER A 104 -1.96 19.07 13.33
C SER A 104 -0.72 18.31 12.87
N PHE A 105 -0.79 17.70 11.69
CA PHE A 105 0.25 16.85 11.14
C PHE A 105 0.81 17.39 9.82
N ILE A 106 -0.03 17.46 8.77
CA ILE A 106 0.34 18.05 7.49
C ILE A 106 -0.65 19.15 7.16
N GLY A 107 -0.19 20.40 7.19
CA GLY A 107 -1.07 21.54 7.07
C GLY A 107 -2.10 21.57 8.21
N LYS A 108 -3.39 21.60 7.86
CA LYS A 108 -4.50 21.57 8.82
C LYS A 108 -5.00 20.15 9.16
N GLU A 109 -4.49 19.13 8.49
CA GLU A 109 -4.91 17.75 8.70
C GLU A 109 -4.39 17.20 10.02
N LYS A 110 -5.25 16.50 10.78
CA LYS A 110 -4.87 15.85 12.03
C LYS A 110 -4.07 14.58 11.77
N LEU A 111 -3.18 14.23 12.72
CA LEU A 111 -2.40 12.99 12.64
C LEU A 111 -3.31 11.76 12.54
N SER A 112 -4.36 11.68 13.37
CA SER A 112 -5.33 10.59 13.31
C SER A 112 -5.98 10.45 11.93
N SER A 113 -6.42 11.54 11.33
CA SER A 113 -7.04 11.53 10.00
C SER A 113 -6.06 11.05 8.93
N PHE A 114 -4.81 11.51 8.98
CA PHE A 114 -3.77 11.08 8.06
C PHE A 114 -3.47 9.58 8.20
N LEU A 115 -3.33 9.08 9.43
CA LEU A 115 -3.05 7.67 9.70
C LEU A 115 -4.21 6.75 9.33
N MET A 116 -5.44 7.25 9.33
CA MET A 116 -6.64 6.49 8.95
C MET A 116 -6.97 6.58 7.45
N ARG A 117 -6.13 7.20 6.65
CA ARG A 117 -6.32 7.23 5.20
C ARG A 117 -6.34 5.81 4.63
N PRO A 118 -7.34 5.45 3.82
CA PRO A 118 -7.38 4.14 3.18
C PRO A 118 -6.24 4.00 2.16
N THR A 119 -5.80 2.78 1.94
CA THR A 119 -4.86 2.46 0.85
C THR A 119 -5.43 2.89 -0.49
N GLU A 120 -4.59 3.50 -1.34
CA GLU A 120 -4.97 3.92 -2.69
C GLU A 120 -5.38 2.72 -3.55
N LEU A 121 -6.45 2.90 -4.33
CA LEU A 121 -6.98 1.86 -5.22
C LEU A 121 -6.28 1.91 -6.58
N TYR A 122 -5.16 1.22 -6.71
CA TYR A 122 -4.25 1.30 -7.86
C TYR A 122 -4.83 0.78 -9.18
N HIS A 123 -5.83 -0.09 -9.15
CA HIS A 123 -6.54 -0.53 -10.37
C HIS A 123 -7.15 0.65 -11.17
N ARG A 124 -7.45 1.77 -10.50
CA ARG A 124 -7.98 2.99 -11.13
C ARG A 124 -6.94 3.77 -11.95
N HIS A 125 -5.67 3.51 -11.69
CA HIS A 125 -4.54 4.18 -12.35
C HIS A 125 -4.06 3.44 -13.61
N LEU A 126 -4.44 2.16 -13.76
CA LEU A 126 -3.96 1.29 -14.83
C LEU A 126 -5.14 0.69 -15.59
N SER A 127 -5.20 0.95 -16.89
CA SER A 127 -6.16 0.29 -17.80
C SER A 127 -5.65 -1.08 -18.24
N THR A 128 -6.53 -1.90 -18.81
CA THR A 128 -6.15 -3.17 -19.43
C THR A 128 -5.05 -2.98 -20.49
N LYS A 129 -5.14 -1.89 -21.29
CA LYS A 129 -4.10 -1.54 -22.27
C LYS A 129 -2.75 -1.21 -21.62
N ASP A 130 -2.75 -0.57 -20.44
CA ASP A 130 -1.51 -0.32 -19.71
C ASP A 130 -0.86 -1.61 -19.24
N ILE A 131 -1.65 -2.54 -18.72
CA ILE A 131 -1.18 -3.83 -18.22
C ILE A 131 -0.46 -4.62 -19.31
N THR A 132 -0.89 -4.54 -20.55
CA THR A 132 -0.22 -5.22 -21.67
C THR A 132 1.18 -4.71 -21.97
N GLN A 133 1.59 -3.57 -21.44
CA GLN A 133 2.91 -2.97 -21.63
C GLN A 133 3.82 -3.09 -20.39
N ILE A 134 3.25 -3.57 -19.28
CA ILE A 134 3.97 -3.71 -18.02
C ILE A 134 4.68 -5.06 -17.98
N LYS A 135 5.97 -5.03 -17.65
CA LYS A 135 6.81 -6.24 -17.54
C LYS A 135 6.78 -6.83 -16.13
N SER A 136 6.64 -6.01 -15.13
CA SER A 136 6.48 -6.39 -13.73
C SER A 136 5.73 -5.31 -12.97
N MET A 137 5.02 -5.70 -11.93
CA MET A 137 4.31 -4.78 -11.05
C MET A 137 4.34 -5.28 -9.61
N ALA A 138 4.44 -4.35 -8.66
CA ALA A 138 4.40 -4.65 -7.23
C ALA A 138 3.49 -3.68 -6.49
N HIS A 139 2.58 -4.21 -5.68
CA HIS A 139 1.88 -3.44 -4.66
C HIS A 139 2.76 -3.40 -3.42
N ILE A 140 3.05 -2.21 -2.92
CA ILE A 140 3.96 -2.01 -1.80
C ILE A 140 3.17 -2.12 -0.49
N THR A 141 3.42 -3.21 0.22
CA THR A 141 2.80 -3.59 1.48
C THR A 141 3.85 -3.78 2.57
N GLY A 142 3.58 -4.55 3.62
CA GLY A 142 4.56 -4.84 4.68
C GLY A 142 5.92 -5.29 4.13
N GLY A 143 7.00 -4.80 4.72
CA GLY A 143 8.37 -5.01 4.24
C GLY A 143 8.91 -3.93 3.30
N GLY A 144 8.16 -2.83 3.15
CA GLY A 144 8.63 -1.61 2.47
C GLY A 144 8.77 -1.72 0.95
N LEU A 145 9.32 -0.67 0.36
CA LEU A 145 9.42 -0.51 -1.08
C LEU A 145 10.37 -1.54 -1.71
N ILE A 146 11.57 -1.68 -1.15
CA ILE A 146 12.63 -2.49 -1.76
C ILE A 146 12.26 -3.97 -1.79
N ALA A 147 11.84 -4.55 -0.68
CA ALA A 147 11.54 -5.97 -0.59
C ALA A 147 10.36 -6.38 -1.47
N ASN A 148 9.29 -5.57 -1.49
CA ASN A 148 8.13 -5.84 -2.33
C ASN A 148 8.47 -5.73 -3.82
N PHE A 149 9.23 -4.72 -4.22
CA PHE A 149 9.67 -4.58 -5.61
C PHE A 149 10.57 -5.74 -6.03
N LYS A 150 11.62 -6.05 -5.24
CA LYS A 150 12.57 -7.12 -5.53
C LYS A 150 11.90 -8.48 -5.74
N ARG A 151 10.84 -8.77 -4.98
CA ARG A 151 10.09 -10.04 -5.06
C ARG A 151 9.43 -10.26 -6.43
N THR A 152 9.18 -9.20 -7.19
CA THR A 152 8.51 -9.29 -8.51
C THR A 152 9.49 -9.42 -9.67
N LEU A 153 10.79 -9.38 -9.40
CA LEU A 153 11.85 -9.48 -10.40
C LEU A 153 12.39 -10.90 -10.50
N PRO A 154 12.91 -11.30 -11.66
CA PRO A 154 13.70 -12.52 -11.79
C PRO A 154 14.87 -12.54 -10.81
N SER A 155 15.23 -13.74 -10.34
CA SER A 155 16.39 -13.92 -9.45
C SER A 155 17.65 -13.27 -10.06
N LYS A 156 18.46 -12.62 -9.20
CA LYS A 156 19.71 -11.94 -9.56
C LYS A 156 19.54 -10.67 -10.41
N THR A 157 18.32 -10.20 -10.69
CA THR A 157 18.12 -8.91 -11.37
C THR A 157 18.67 -7.78 -10.52
N LYS A 158 19.60 -7.01 -11.09
CA LYS A 158 20.15 -5.79 -10.47
C LYS A 158 19.30 -4.59 -10.86
N PHE A 159 19.08 -3.68 -9.95
CA PHE A 159 18.33 -2.44 -10.18
C PHE A 159 18.84 -1.32 -9.28
N ASP A 160 18.59 -0.09 -9.70
CA ASP A 160 18.75 1.10 -8.86
C ASP A 160 17.39 1.74 -8.61
N LEU A 161 17.14 2.12 -7.37
CA LEU A 161 16.02 2.99 -6.99
C LEU A 161 16.59 4.33 -6.51
N VAL A 162 16.06 5.42 -7.08
CA VAL A 162 16.47 6.79 -6.74
C VAL A 162 15.25 7.54 -6.23
N ILE A 163 15.17 7.70 -4.92
CA ILE A 163 14.12 8.46 -4.24
C ILE A 163 14.75 9.77 -3.76
N ASN A 164 14.74 10.78 -4.62
CA ASN A 164 15.39 12.06 -4.34
C ASN A 164 14.81 12.78 -3.13
N LYS A 165 13.52 12.63 -2.87
CA LYS A 165 12.84 13.30 -1.76
C LYS A 165 11.70 12.45 -1.25
N LEU A 166 11.77 12.14 0.05
CA LEU A 166 10.64 11.53 0.75
C LEU A 166 9.49 12.54 0.93
N PRO A 167 8.23 12.11 0.90
CA PRO A 167 7.08 12.93 1.29
C PRO A 167 7.21 13.49 2.72
N LYS A 168 6.46 14.57 3.00
CA LYS A 168 6.54 15.30 4.27
C LYS A 168 6.22 14.45 5.50
N GLU A 169 5.38 13.46 5.38
CA GLU A 169 5.05 12.54 6.47
C GLU A 169 6.27 11.79 7.03
N TYR A 170 7.31 11.63 6.23
CA TYR A 170 8.54 10.97 6.67
C TYR A 170 9.44 11.85 7.54
N GLU A 171 9.23 13.17 7.54
CA GLU A 171 9.87 14.08 8.50
C GLU A 171 9.47 13.71 9.93
N PHE A 172 8.22 13.26 10.13
CA PHE A 172 7.76 12.74 11.41
C PHE A 172 8.53 11.47 11.82
N ILE A 173 8.69 10.51 10.93
CA ILE A 173 9.45 9.30 11.23
C ILE A 173 10.90 9.65 11.59
N LYS A 174 11.58 10.44 10.76
CA LYS A 174 12.96 10.85 10.98
C LYS A 174 13.17 11.61 12.29
N LYS A 175 12.22 12.47 12.65
CA LYS A 175 12.29 13.26 13.89
C LYS A 175 12.41 12.37 15.13
N TYR A 176 11.73 11.24 15.17
CA TYR A 176 11.64 10.38 16.35
C TYR A 176 12.50 9.11 16.28
N THR A 177 13.01 8.73 15.11
CA THR A 177 13.75 7.45 14.95
C THR A 177 15.18 7.63 14.52
N LYS A 178 15.55 8.79 13.95
CA LYS A 178 16.85 9.04 13.29
C LYS A 178 17.16 8.07 12.12
N MET A 179 16.15 7.37 11.60
CA MET A 179 16.31 6.44 10.47
C MET A 179 16.84 7.16 9.23
N THR A 180 17.74 6.50 8.53
CA THR A 180 18.21 6.88 7.19
C THR A 180 17.12 6.65 6.14
N ASN A 181 17.30 7.18 4.92
CA ASN A 181 16.37 6.93 3.82
C ASN A 181 16.31 5.44 3.44
N ASP A 182 17.43 4.73 3.53
CA ASP A 182 17.52 3.32 3.21
C ASP A 182 16.72 2.48 4.21
N GLU A 183 16.92 2.71 5.52
CA GLU A 183 16.13 2.05 6.57
C GLU A 183 14.63 2.36 6.45
N ILE A 184 14.25 3.58 6.08
CA ILE A 184 12.86 3.95 5.81
C ILE A 184 12.31 3.13 4.64
N SER A 185 13.09 2.90 3.59
CA SER A 185 12.66 2.15 2.41
C SER A 185 12.47 0.65 2.64
N GLU A 186 13.07 0.11 3.70
CA GLU A 186 12.87 -1.27 4.15
C GLU A 186 11.56 -1.47 4.93
N VAL A 187 11.01 -0.39 5.47
CA VAL A 187 9.79 -0.45 6.31
C VAL A 187 8.58 0.14 5.60
N PHE A 188 8.78 1.20 4.84
CA PHE A 188 7.71 2.05 4.29
C PHE A 188 7.70 2.07 2.76
N ASN A 189 6.60 2.60 2.21
CA ASN A 189 6.39 2.76 0.76
C ASN A 189 7.15 3.96 0.15
N CYS A 190 7.78 4.81 0.93
CA CYS A 190 8.53 6.00 0.51
C CYS A 190 7.74 6.95 -0.41
N GLY A 191 6.41 6.98 -0.31
CA GLY A 191 5.51 7.76 -1.15
C GLY A 191 5.08 7.08 -2.44
N PHE A 192 5.42 5.80 -2.63
CA PHE A 192 5.04 4.99 -3.79
C PHE A 192 4.40 3.68 -3.33
N GLY A 193 3.08 3.60 -3.40
CA GLY A 193 2.39 2.39 -2.96
C GLY A 193 2.24 1.33 -4.06
N PHE A 194 2.63 1.65 -5.29
CA PHE A 194 2.66 0.70 -6.40
C PHE A 194 3.83 1.00 -7.33
N THR A 195 4.46 -0.02 -7.89
CA THR A 195 5.55 0.12 -8.85
C THR A 195 5.30 -0.71 -10.10
N ILE A 196 5.78 -0.23 -11.23
CA ILE A 196 5.75 -0.94 -12.51
C ILE A 196 7.12 -0.91 -13.18
N VAL A 197 7.45 -1.95 -13.93
CA VAL A 197 8.61 -2.00 -14.81
C VAL A 197 8.13 -1.99 -16.25
N VAL A 198 8.65 -1.08 -17.04
CA VAL A 198 8.30 -0.91 -18.45
C VAL A 198 9.55 -0.61 -19.29
N ASP A 199 9.50 -0.84 -20.58
CA ASP A 199 10.56 -0.38 -21.47
C ASP A 199 10.57 1.16 -21.62
N LYS A 200 11.67 1.70 -22.14
CA LYS A 200 11.87 3.14 -22.29
C LYS A 200 10.82 3.79 -23.19
N LYS A 201 10.31 3.09 -24.22
CA LYS A 201 9.28 3.62 -25.14
C LYS A 201 7.94 3.72 -24.42
N ALA A 202 7.52 2.64 -23.76
CA ALA A 202 6.25 2.61 -23.01
C ALA A 202 6.26 3.59 -21.82
N SER A 203 7.41 3.87 -21.21
CA SER A 203 7.50 4.76 -20.06
C SER A 203 6.97 6.16 -20.32
N GLN A 204 7.09 6.66 -21.56
CA GLN A 204 6.67 8.01 -21.92
C GLN A 204 5.20 8.30 -21.66
N GLN A 205 4.31 7.33 -21.94
CA GLN A 205 2.88 7.48 -21.69
C GLN A 205 2.53 7.48 -20.20
N PHE A 206 3.26 6.69 -19.38
CA PHE A 206 3.04 6.65 -17.94
C PHE A 206 3.53 7.93 -17.27
N LEU A 207 4.70 8.42 -17.65
CA LEU A 207 5.33 9.62 -17.05
C LEU A 207 4.60 10.93 -17.35
N LYS A 208 3.70 10.94 -18.35
CA LYS A 208 2.77 12.07 -18.58
C LYS A 208 1.69 12.19 -17.49
N ARG A 209 1.45 11.13 -16.73
CA ARG A 209 0.41 11.10 -15.68
C ARG A 209 0.94 11.70 -14.38
N LYS A 210 0.17 12.57 -13.74
CA LYS A 210 0.57 13.32 -12.53
C LYS A 210 1.09 12.45 -11.39
N ASN A 211 0.51 11.26 -11.20
CA ASN A 211 0.82 10.38 -10.08
C ASN A 211 1.95 9.38 -10.37
N PHE A 212 2.49 9.37 -11.59
CA PHE A 212 3.55 8.46 -12.01
C PHE A 212 4.90 9.18 -12.01
N LYS A 213 5.91 8.55 -11.42
CA LYS A 213 7.26 9.12 -11.35
C LYS A 213 8.30 8.05 -11.70
N LEU A 214 9.31 8.46 -12.46
CA LEU A 214 10.50 7.65 -12.64
C LEU A 214 11.23 7.56 -11.30
N ILE A 215 11.47 6.35 -10.83
CA ILE A 215 12.14 6.07 -9.54
C ILE A 215 13.34 5.15 -9.69
N GLY A 216 13.68 4.72 -10.89
CA GLY A 216 14.86 3.89 -11.08
C GLY A 216 14.93 3.20 -12.44
N SER A 217 15.87 2.26 -12.55
CA SER A 217 16.08 1.44 -13.74
C SER A 217 16.66 0.07 -13.41
N ILE A 218 16.46 -0.87 -14.32
CA ILE A 218 17.07 -2.20 -14.32
C ILE A 218 18.49 -2.09 -14.89
N LYS A 219 19.47 -2.74 -14.21
CA LYS A 219 20.92 -2.72 -14.54
C LYS A 219 21.36 -3.95 -15.31
#